data_4a04f7009f6fc81a10983a1b07427e15
#
_entry.id   4a04f7009f6fc81a10983a1b07427e15
#
_cell.length_a   1.000
_cell.length_b   1.000
_cell.length_c   1.000
_cell.angle_alpha   90.00
_cell.angle_beta   90.00
_cell.angle_gamma   90.00
#
_symmetry.space_group_name_H-M   'P 1'
#
loop_
_entity.id
_entity.type
_entity.pdbx_description
1 polymer ?
#
loop_
_entity_poly.entity_id
_entity_poly.type
_entity_poly.pdbx_seq_one_letter_code
_entity_poly.pdbx_strand_id
1 'polypeptide(L)'
;MFSLQLLRTWHNFAKICRTAEEAVEGIKDGALIMSGGFGLGGVPMNLLNAIRESNVQNLTVVSNNPGLGDKEGKLDWGLGILLRKKQIKKMISSYVGENY
;
A
#
# COMPACT_ATOMS: atom_id res chain seq x y z
N MET A 1 -2.16 -38.49 3.29
CA MET A 1 -2.48 -37.80 4.55
C MET A 1 -1.48 -36.71 4.88
N PHE A 2 -0.21 -36.94 4.75
CA PHE A 2 0.83 -35.95 5.00
C PHE A 2 0.74 -34.75 4.05
N SER A 3 0.49 -34.96 2.76
CA SER A 3 0.32 -33.92 1.75
C SER A 3 -0.91 -33.03 1.99
N LEU A 4 -2.00 -33.59 2.53
CA LEU A 4 -3.20 -32.82 2.89
C LEU A 4 -2.97 -31.91 4.09
N GLN A 5 -2.21 -32.35 5.08
CA GLN A 5 -1.82 -31.50 6.21
C GLN A 5 -0.88 -30.37 5.77
N LEU A 6 0.03 -30.63 4.84
CA LEU A 6 0.92 -29.62 4.28
C LEU A 6 0.13 -28.57 3.53
N LEU A 7 -0.87 -28.96 2.71
CA LEU A 7 -1.76 -28.05 2.01
C LEU A 7 -2.59 -27.20 2.99
N ARG A 8 -3.11 -27.77 4.07
CA ARG A 8 -3.80 -27.01 5.11
C ARG A 8 -2.90 -26.00 5.79
N THR A 9 -1.65 -26.36 6.05
CA THR A 9 -0.64 -25.47 6.66
C THR A 9 -0.35 -24.30 5.72
N TRP A 10 -0.19 -24.54 4.43
CA TRP A 10 -0.01 -23.51 3.44
C TRP A 10 -1.22 -22.56 3.34
N HIS A 11 -2.45 -23.09 3.39
CA HIS A 11 -3.66 -22.28 3.42
C HIS A 11 -3.76 -21.38 4.66
N ASN A 12 -3.19 -21.80 5.79
CA ASN A 12 -3.18 -20.99 7.01
C ASN A 12 -2.20 -19.80 6.91
N PHE A 13 -1.16 -19.89 6.06
CA PHE A 13 -0.19 -18.81 5.83
C PHE A 13 -0.57 -17.89 4.68
N ALA A 14 -1.41 -18.35 3.75
CA ALA A 14 -1.84 -17.56 2.60
C ALA A 14 -3.32 -17.19 2.76
N LYS A 15 -3.58 -15.90 2.90
CA LYS A 15 -4.95 -15.38 2.89
C LYS A 15 -5.32 -14.96 1.47
N ILE A 16 -6.33 -15.61 0.91
CA ILE A 16 -6.89 -15.24 -0.40
C ILE A 16 -8.08 -14.31 -0.15
N CYS A 17 -8.00 -13.09 -0.69
CA CYS A 17 -9.04 -12.09 -0.56
C CYS A 17 -9.77 -11.91 -1.89
N ARG A 18 -11.08 -11.65 -1.84
CA ARG A 18 -11.91 -11.44 -3.04
C ARG A 18 -11.81 -10.03 -3.57
N THR A 19 -11.57 -9.05 -2.71
CA THR A 19 -11.49 -7.64 -3.04
C THR A 19 -10.27 -7.00 -2.40
N ALA A 20 -9.84 -5.86 -2.95
CA ALA A 20 -8.76 -5.08 -2.37
C ALA A 20 -9.14 -4.53 -0.99
N GLU A 21 -10.40 -4.17 -0.80
CA GLU A 21 -10.93 -3.69 0.48
C GLU A 21 -10.81 -4.75 1.57
N GLU A 22 -11.18 -5.99 1.25
CA GLU A 22 -11.00 -7.12 2.17
C GLU A 22 -9.52 -7.34 2.52
N ALA A 23 -8.64 -7.21 1.54
CA ALA A 23 -7.21 -7.41 1.72
C ALA A 23 -6.59 -6.40 2.69
N VAL A 24 -7.10 -5.17 2.75
CA VAL A 24 -6.54 -4.10 3.58
C VAL A 24 -7.26 -3.91 4.92
N GLU A 25 -8.27 -4.69 5.22
CA GLU A 25 -9.04 -4.60 6.48
C GLU A 25 -8.17 -4.61 7.74
N GLY A 26 -7.07 -5.36 7.73
CA GLY A 26 -6.16 -5.49 8.87
C GLY A 26 -5.26 -4.27 9.09
N ILE A 27 -5.26 -3.31 8.17
CA ILE A 27 -4.44 -2.10 8.29
C ILE A 27 -5.15 -1.11 9.21
N LYS A 28 -4.49 -0.78 10.32
CA LYS A 28 -5.02 0.15 11.33
C LYS A 28 -4.21 1.44 11.34
N ASP A 29 -4.73 2.47 12.00
CA ASP A 29 -4.02 3.73 12.20
C ASP A 29 -2.64 3.47 12.81
N GLY A 30 -1.63 4.15 12.30
CA GLY A 30 -0.25 3.99 12.75
C GLY A 30 0.49 2.80 12.17
N ALA A 31 -0.12 2.00 11.28
CA ALA A 31 0.53 0.84 10.68
C ALA A 31 1.78 1.21 9.89
N LEU A 32 2.73 0.27 9.84
CA LEU A 32 3.87 0.34 8.93
C LEU A 32 3.58 -0.51 7.70
N ILE A 33 3.70 0.09 6.53
CA ILE A 33 3.43 -0.54 5.24
C ILE A 33 4.72 -0.56 4.41
N MET A 34 5.05 -1.71 3.86
CA MET A 34 6.07 -1.84 2.82
C MET A 34 5.36 -1.96 1.48
N SER A 35 5.54 -0.99 0.60
CA SER A 35 4.90 -0.97 -0.72
C SER A 35 5.93 -1.22 -1.81
N GLY A 36 5.63 -2.17 -2.69
CA GLY A 36 6.42 -2.40 -3.89
C GLY A 36 6.25 -1.26 -4.90
N GLY A 37 7.11 -1.28 -5.90
CA GLY A 37 7.10 -0.34 -7.01
C GLY A 37 8.46 0.33 -7.21
N PHE A 38 8.75 0.63 -8.48
CA PHE A 38 9.92 1.41 -8.90
C PHE A 38 9.47 2.36 -10.00
N GLY A 39 9.57 3.66 -9.75
CA GLY A 39 8.97 4.66 -10.63
C GLY A 39 7.46 4.43 -10.73
N LEU A 40 6.97 4.16 -11.91
CA LEU A 40 5.55 3.86 -12.19
C LEU A 40 5.26 2.35 -12.27
N GLY A 41 6.30 1.49 -12.29
CA GLY A 41 6.14 0.05 -12.45
C GLY A 41 5.95 -0.68 -11.13
N GLY A 42 5.12 -1.72 -11.12
CA GLY A 42 4.94 -2.60 -9.96
C GLY A 42 4.19 -1.99 -8.78
N VAL A 43 3.52 -0.88 -8.98
CA VAL A 43 2.77 -0.19 -7.91
C VAL A 43 1.43 -0.88 -7.70
N PRO A 44 1.08 -1.28 -6.45
CA PRO A 44 -0.17 -1.98 -6.16
C PRO A 44 -1.36 -1.00 -6.06
N MET A 45 -1.76 -0.39 -7.17
CA MET A 45 -2.75 0.69 -7.20
C MET A 45 -4.11 0.32 -6.60
N ASN A 46 -4.59 -0.90 -6.84
CA ASN A 46 -5.89 -1.33 -6.28
C ASN A 46 -5.86 -1.38 -4.75
N LEU A 47 -4.77 -1.88 -4.18
CA LEU A 47 -4.59 -1.91 -2.73
C LEU A 47 -4.41 -0.49 -2.16
N LEU A 48 -3.66 0.36 -2.83
CA LEU A 48 -3.48 1.75 -2.40
C LEU A 48 -4.79 2.54 -2.43
N ASN A 49 -5.61 2.35 -3.45
CA ASN A 49 -6.95 2.94 -3.51
C ASN A 49 -7.83 2.45 -2.37
N ALA A 50 -7.80 1.15 -2.06
CA ALA A 50 -8.55 0.59 -0.93
C ALA A 50 -8.09 1.18 0.41
N ILE A 51 -6.79 1.35 0.62
CA ILE A 51 -6.24 2.02 1.80
C ILE A 51 -6.72 3.47 1.87
N ARG A 52 -6.69 4.18 0.75
CA ARG A 52 -7.20 5.55 0.68
C ARG A 52 -8.64 5.66 1.11
N GLU A 53 -9.50 4.78 0.62
CA GLU A 53 -10.94 4.76 0.94
C GLU A 53 -11.23 4.30 2.38
N SER A 54 -10.34 3.50 2.98
CA SER A 54 -10.49 3.05 4.37
C SER A 54 -10.32 4.17 5.40
N ASN A 55 -9.76 5.31 5.01
CA ASN A 55 -9.49 6.47 5.86
C ASN A 55 -8.55 6.23 7.04
N VAL A 56 -7.74 5.17 7.03
CA VAL A 56 -6.69 4.97 8.03
C VAL A 56 -5.69 6.13 8.01
N GLN A 57 -5.15 6.46 9.17
CA GLN A 57 -4.30 7.62 9.38
C GLN A 57 -2.95 7.24 9.99
N ASN A 58 -2.02 8.18 9.97
CA ASN A 58 -0.72 8.07 10.64
C ASN A 58 0.13 6.89 10.15
N LEU A 59 0.04 6.56 8.87
CA LEU A 59 0.81 5.47 8.28
C LEU A 59 2.29 5.83 8.18
N THR A 60 3.14 4.85 8.43
CA THR A 60 4.55 4.88 8.05
C THR A 60 4.71 3.98 6.84
N VAL A 61 5.26 4.51 5.75
CA VAL A 61 5.38 3.76 4.51
C VAL A 61 6.84 3.68 4.07
N VAL A 62 7.27 2.46 3.75
CA VAL A 62 8.59 2.18 3.17
C VAL A 62 8.38 1.78 1.72
N SER A 63 9.01 2.50 0.80
CA SER A 63 8.95 2.22 -0.64
C SER A 63 10.14 2.83 -1.35
N ASN A 64 10.40 2.42 -2.60
CA ASN A 64 11.47 3.00 -3.41
C ASN A 64 11.27 4.50 -3.61
N ASN A 65 10.04 4.92 -3.94
CA ASN A 65 9.66 6.32 -4.09
C ASN A 65 8.27 6.59 -3.52
N PRO A 66 7.88 7.87 -3.32
CA PRO A 66 6.57 8.23 -2.78
C PRO A 66 5.47 8.35 -3.85
N GLY A 67 5.69 7.81 -5.06
CA GLY A 67 4.75 7.97 -6.15
C GLY A 67 4.82 9.36 -6.80
N LEU A 68 3.83 9.67 -7.60
CA LEU A 68 3.69 10.97 -8.26
C LEU A 68 2.71 11.88 -7.52
N GLY A 69 2.98 13.15 -7.54
CA GLY A 69 2.06 14.17 -7.08
C GLY A 69 2.46 15.52 -7.64
N ASP A 70 1.50 16.29 -8.12
CA ASP A 70 1.71 17.67 -8.54
C ASP A 70 1.09 18.66 -7.56
N LYS A 71 1.45 19.94 -7.68
CA LYS A 71 0.92 21.00 -6.83
C LYS A 71 -0.59 21.22 -7.02
N GLU A 72 -1.09 20.87 -8.18
CA GLU A 72 -2.47 21.11 -8.57
C GLU A 72 -3.41 19.94 -8.24
N GLY A 73 -2.87 18.79 -7.87
CA GLY A 73 -3.65 17.61 -7.56
C GLY A 73 -4.24 16.89 -8.76
N LYS A 74 -3.71 17.16 -9.95
CA LYS A 74 -4.17 16.53 -11.19
C LYS A 74 -3.46 15.22 -11.50
N LEU A 75 -2.28 15.02 -10.93
CA LEU A 75 -1.41 13.90 -11.23
C LEU A 75 -0.98 13.19 -9.94
N ASP A 76 -1.90 12.47 -9.32
CA ASP A 76 -1.58 11.63 -8.18
C ASP A 76 -1.51 10.17 -8.61
N TRP A 77 -0.40 9.50 -8.35
CA TRP A 77 -0.17 8.10 -8.68
C TRP A 77 0.64 7.40 -7.59
N GLY A 78 0.36 6.12 -7.39
CA GLY A 78 1.06 5.34 -6.37
C GLY A 78 0.78 5.90 -4.99
N LEU A 79 1.79 6.00 -4.15
CA LEU A 79 1.68 6.57 -2.81
C LEU A 79 1.27 8.05 -2.79
N GLY A 80 1.38 8.74 -3.92
CA GLY A 80 0.93 10.13 -4.05
C GLY A 80 -0.53 10.30 -3.66
N ILE A 81 -1.40 9.32 -3.94
CA ILE A 81 -2.82 9.38 -3.55
C ILE A 81 -3.03 9.39 -2.03
N LEU A 82 -2.19 8.68 -1.28
CA LEU A 82 -2.23 8.66 0.18
C LEU A 82 -1.59 9.92 0.79
N LEU A 83 -0.53 10.42 0.18
CA LEU A 83 0.11 11.68 0.58
C LEU A 83 -0.85 12.85 0.41
N ARG A 84 -1.55 12.91 -0.71
CA ARG A 84 -2.57 13.93 -0.98
C ARG A 84 -3.65 13.95 0.09
N LYS A 85 -4.09 12.78 0.52
CA LYS A 85 -5.10 12.63 1.56
C LYS A 85 -4.53 12.77 2.99
N LYS A 86 -3.22 13.01 3.11
CA LYS A 86 -2.52 13.16 4.40
C LYS A 86 -2.63 11.95 5.32
N GLN A 87 -2.68 10.75 4.75
CA GLN A 87 -2.75 9.50 5.49
C GLN A 87 -1.36 9.01 5.93
N ILE A 88 -0.29 9.47 5.29
CA ILE A 88 1.09 9.09 5.60
C ILE A 88 1.71 10.15 6.50
N LYS A 89 2.13 9.74 7.70
CA LYS A 89 2.85 10.61 8.61
C LYS A 89 4.37 10.52 8.41
N LYS A 90 4.87 9.37 7.93
CA LYS A 90 6.31 9.15 7.72
C LYS A 90 6.53 8.35 6.46
N MET A 91 7.33 8.90 5.56
CA MET A 91 7.78 8.23 4.35
C MET A 91 9.25 7.88 4.47
N ILE A 92 9.59 6.62 4.18
CA ILE A 92 10.97 6.13 4.11
C ILE A 92 11.20 5.66 2.67
N SER A 93 11.99 6.41 1.91
CA SER A 93 12.26 6.10 0.52
C SER A 93 13.65 6.54 0.11
N SER A 94 14.14 5.97 -0.99
CA SER A 94 15.46 6.32 -1.53
C SER A 94 15.40 7.48 -2.53
N TYR A 95 14.21 7.88 -2.97
CA TYR A 95 14.03 8.96 -3.94
C TYR A 95 12.65 9.61 -3.78
N VAL A 96 12.60 10.93 -3.83
CA VAL A 96 11.37 11.72 -3.61
C VAL A 96 11.10 12.77 -4.70
N GLY A 97 11.89 12.81 -5.76
CA GLY A 97 11.91 13.92 -6.73
C GLY A 97 10.67 14.07 -7.61
N GLU A 98 9.74 13.13 -7.62
CA GLU A 98 8.55 13.14 -8.47
C GLU A 98 7.28 13.49 -7.68
N ASN A 99 7.40 13.83 -6.43
CA ASN A 99 6.28 14.22 -5.58
C ASN A 99 6.51 15.62 -5.01
N TYR A 100 5.61 16.54 -5.32
CA TYR A 100 5.69 17.96 -4.95
C TYR A 100 4.64 18.36 -3.93
#